data_0da2eca9b1d0bc6fdf3d20cd9c575ccc
#
_entry.id   0da2eca9b1d0bc6fdf3d20cd9c575ccc
#
_cell.length_a   1.000
_cell.length_b   1.000
_cell.length_c   1.000
_cell.angle_alpha   90.00
_cell.angle_beta   90.00
_cell.angle_gamma   90.00
#
_symmetry.space_group_name_H-M   'P 1'
#
loop_
_entity.id
_entity.type
_entity.pdbx_description
1 polymer ?
#
loop_
_entity_poly.entity_id
_entity_poly.type
_entity_poly.pdbx_seq_one_letter_code
_entity_poly.pdbx_strand_id
1 'polypeptide(L)'
;DLFDLRVCRPLELGKIKTSVKKTGKLITVDLGSKILGIGSEIVSEITSSCFNYLKKPPIRIGMPDYPTPSSRGYLKNHYPDKRKIINELSKLFPIIKKNYKSIMVEIDKESKKLPIDVPDPSFKGPF
;
A
#
# COMPACT_ATOMS: atom_id res chain seq x y z
N ASP A 1 -5.25 -10.71 -5.35
CA ASP A 1 -6.54 -10.04 -5.16
C ASP A 1 -6.26 -8.61 -4.66
N LEU A 2 -7.03 -7.63 -5.15
CA LEU A 2 -6.99 -6.23 -4.73
C LEU A 2 -8.33 -5.88 -4.08
N PHE A 3 -8.26 -5.25 -2.91
CA PHE A 3 -9.44 -4.81 -2.16
C PHE A 3 -9.36 -3.31 -1.90
N ASP A 4 -10.39 -2.59 -2.31
CA ASP A 4 -10.60 -1.19 -1.98
C ASP A 4 -11.54 -1.12 -0.76
N LEU A 5 -11.00 -0.64 0.37
CA LEU A 5 -11.73 -0.48 1.61
C LEU A 5 -12.45 0.87 1.61
N ARG A 6 -13.72 0.87 1.25
CA ARG A 6 -14.55 2.08 1.23
C ARG A 6 -15.19 2.39 2.59
N VAL A 7 -15.31 1.37 3.44
CA VAL A 7 -15.93 1.48 4.76
C VAL A 7 -14.97 0.93 5.81
N CYS A 8 -14.55 1.79 6.72
CA CYS A 8 -13.66 1.41 7.82
C CYS A 8 -14.42 1.05 9.09
N ARG A 9 -15.72 1.35 9.18
CA ARG A 9 -16.55 1.01 10.34
C ARG A 9 -18.01 0.77 9.94
N PRO A 10 -18.55 -0.44 10.12
CA PRO A 10 -17.82 -1.64 10.59
C PRO A 10 -16.75 -2.12 9.60
N LEU A 11 -15.64 -2.68 10.13
CA LEU A 11 -14.56 -3.22 9.31
C LEU A 11 -14.86 -4.69 8.94
N GLU A 12 -15.26 -4.91 7.70
CA GLU A 12 -15.58 -6.24 7.19
C GLU A 12 -14.40 -6.88 6.48
N LEU A 13 -13.75 -7.83 7.12
CA LEU A 13 -12.55 -8.50 6.59
C LEU A 13 -12.80 -9.90 6.01
N GLY A 14 -14.05 -10.35 5.91
CA GLY A 14 -14.39 -11.71 5.47
C GLY A 14 -13.75 -12.10 4.13
N LYS A 15 -13.88 -11.26 3.11
CA LYS A 15 -13.28 -11.47 1.78
C LYS A 15 -11.75 -11.44 1.83
N ILE A 16 -11.18 -10.55 2.63
CA ILE A 16 -9.72 -10.44 2.80
C ILE A 16 -9.18 -11.67 3.51
N LYS A 17 -9.85 -12.17 4.56
CA LYS A 17 -9.49 -13.42 5.24
C LYS A 17 -9.48 -14.60 4.28
N THR A 18 -10.48 -14.71 3.40
CA THR A 18 -10.54 -15.75 2.36
C THR A 18 -9.37 -15.65 1.39
N SER A 19 -9.05 -14.45 0.92
CA SER A 19 -7.91 -14.21 0.04
C SER A 19 -6.57 -14.54 0.70
N VAL A 20 -6.38 -14.14 1.97
CA VAL A 20 -5.15 -14.45 2.72
C VAL A 20 -4.98 -15.95 2.94
N LYS A 21 -6.05 -16.70 3.23
CA LYS A 21 -6.01 -18.17 3.33
C LYS A 21 -5.56 -18.81 2.01
N LYS A 22 -5.97 -18.26 0.87
CA LYS A 22 -5.59 -18.73 -0.47
C LYS A 22 -4.14 -18.34 -0.83
N THR A 23 -3.74 -17.10 -0.58
CA THR A 23 -2.47 -16.54 -1.08
C THR A 23 -1.31 -16.64 -0.09
N GLY A 24 -1.61 -16.62 1.21
CA GLY A 24 -0.63 -16.60 2.29
C GLY A 24 0.11 -15.28 2.45
N LYS A 25 -0.38 -14.19 1.87
CA LYS A 25 0.30 -12.89 1.84
C LYS A 25 -0.69 -11.75 2.05
N LEU A 26 -0.23 -10.69 2.72
CA LEU A 26 -1.00 -9.48 2.94
C LEU A 26 -0.11 -8.25 2.79
N ILE A 27 -0.59 -7.28 2.03
CA ILE A 27 -0.04 -5.91 2.01
C ILE A 27 -1.20 -4.96 2.24
N THR A 28 -1.03 -4.02 3.14
CA THR A 28 -1.93 -2.87 3.31
C THR A 28 -1.24 -1.61 2.79
N VAL A 29 -1.98 -0.80 2.06
CA VAL A 29 -1.54 0.51 1.55
C VAL A 29 -2.54 1.55 2.02
N ASP A 30 -2.06 2.55 2.74
CA ASP A 30 -2.89 3.59 3.33
C ASP A 30 -2.15 4.94 3.27
N LEU A 31 -2.87 6.02 3.06
CA LEU A 31 -2.34 7.39 3.14
C LEU A 31 -2.27 7.90 4.60
N GLY A 32 -2.78 7.14 5.55
CA GLY A 32 -2.62 7.41 6.97
C GLY A 32 -1.25 7.03 7.51
N SER A 33 -1.02 7.33 8.79
CA SER A 33 0.20 6.91 9.49
C SER A 33 0.34 5.39 9.50
N LYS A 34 1.56 4.92 9.29
CA LYS A 34 1.88 3.49 9.43
C LYS A 34 1.70 2.99 10.86
N ILE A 35 1.86 3.87 11.85
CA ILE A 35 1.65 3.59 13.27
C ILE A 35 0.24 4.05 13.64
N LEU A 36 -0.51 3.21 14.35
CA LEU A 36 -1.90 3.45 14.75
C LEU A 36 -2.89 3.71 13.61
N GLY A 37 -2.48 3.47 12.36
CA GLY A 37 -3.35 3.58 11.19
C GLY A 37 -4.22 2.34 10.97
N ILE A 38 -5.22 2.45 10.11
CA ILE A 38 -6.17 1.35 9.77
C ILE A 38 -5.46 0.09 9.27
N GLY A 39 -4.33 0.26 8.56
CA GLY A 39 -3.51 -0.87 8.12
C GLY A 39 -2.95 -1.70 9.29
N SER A 40 -2.73 -1.11 10.46
CA SER A 40 -2.29 -1.83 11.66
C SER A 40 -3.40 -2.72 12.22
N GLU A 41 -4.62 -2.23 12.25
CA GLU A 41 -5.80 -2.97 12.69
C GLU A 41 -6.08 -4.16 11.77
N ILE A 42 -6.06 -3.93 10.46
CA ILE A 42 -6.24 -5.00 9.46
C ILE A 42 -5.20 -6.09 9.64
N VAL A 43 -3.93 -5.72 9.79
CA VAL A 43 -2.85 -6.69 9.98
C VAL A 43 -3.02 -7.45 11.30
N SER A 44 -3.41 -6.79 12.40
CA SER A 44 -3.68 -7.42 13.69
C SER A 44 -4.79 -8.47 13.57
N GLU A 45 -5.94 -8.08 13.03
CA GLU A 45 -7.10 -8.96 12.82
C GLU A 45 -6.79 -10.16 11.92
N ILE A 46 -6.11 -9.91 10.80
CA ILE A 46 -5.71 -10.98 9.87
C ILE A 46 -4.68 -11.89 10.50
N THR A 47 -3.71 -11.35 11.22
CA THR A 47 -2.71 -12.19 11.91
C THR A 47 -3.37 -13.05 12.96
N SER A 48 -4.26 -12.51 13.78
CA SER A 48 -4.96 -13.26 14.82
C SER A 48 -5.83 -14.38 14.24
N SER A 49 -6.54 -14.13 13.13
CA SER A 49 -7.50 -15.08 12.56
C SER A 49 -6.95 -15.99 11.45
N CYS A 50 -5.82 -15.66 10.86
CA CYS A 50 -5.25 -16.34 9.70
C CYS A 50 -3.75 -16.66 9.84
N PHE A 51 -3.20 -16.65 11.05
CA PHE A 51 -1.76 -16.86 11.32
C PHE A 51 -1.19 -18.07 10.59
N ASN A 52 -1.84 -19.21 10.72
CA ASN A 52 -1.39 -20.48 10.14
C ASN A 52 -1.39 -20.51 8.60
N TYR A 53 -2.03 -19.56 7.96
CA TYR A 53 -2.08 -19.43 6.49
C TYR A 53 -1.04 -18.44 5.96
N LEU A 54 -0.46 -17.59 6.81
CA LEU A 54 0.53 -16.59 6.40
C LEU A 54 1.86 -17.26 6.08
N LYS A 55 2.30 -17.12 4.84
CA LYS A 55 3.60 -17.64 4.35
C LYS A 55 4.72 -16.61 4.47
N LYS A 56 4.38 -15.35 4.69
CA LYS A 56 5.31 -14.23 4.88
C LYS A 56 4.69 -13.23 5.87
N PRO A 57 5.52 -12.47 6.59
CA PRO A 57 5.02 -11.40 7.43
C PRO A 57 4.19 -10.40 6.61
N PRO A 58 3.05 -9.93 7.14
CA PRO A 58 2.28 -8.86 6.51
C PRO A 58 3.11 -7.58 6.35
N ILE A 59 2.93 -6.87 5.24
CA ILE A 59 3.61 -5.61 4.97
C ILE A 59 2.59 -4.47 5.08
N ARG A 60 2.97 -3.42 5.80
CA ARG A 60 2.20 -2.18 5.90
C ARG A 60 2.94 -1.06 5.18
N ILE A 61 2.26 -0.40 4.27
CA ILE A 61 2.74 0.79 3.55
C ILE A 61 1.85 1.95 3.98
N GLY A 62 2.43 2.95 4.61
CA GLY A 62 1.76 4.14 5.10
C GLY A 62 2.76 5.29 5.22
N MET A 63 2.27 6.44 5.66
CA MET A 63 3.14 7.57 5.99
C MET A 63 4.04 7.23 7.19
N PRO A 64 5.24 7.82 7.26
CA PRO A 64 6.12 7.70 8.42
C PRO A 64 5.50 8.37 9.65
N ASP A 65 6.03 8.04 10.83
CA ASP A 65 5.56 8.55 12.11
C ASP A 65 6.20 9.90 12.46
N TYR A 66 5.93 10.90 11.62
CA TYR A 66 6.26 12.30 11.87
C TYR A 66 5.28 13.22 11.14
N PRO A 67 5.09 14.47 11.58
CA PRO A 67 4.16 15.40 10.97
C PRO A 67 4.43 15.63 9.49
N THR A 68 3.38 15.83 8.70
CA THR A 68 3.52 16.11 7.27
C THR A 68 4.29 17.42 7.08
N PRO A 69 5.41 17.39 6.32
CA PRO A 69 6.20 18.57 6.06
C PRO A 69 5.42 19.61 5.26
N SER A 70 5.58 20.88 5.58
CA SER A 70 5.00 21.99 4.81
C SER A 70 5.76 22.32 3.52
N SER A 71 7.02 21.92 3.44
CA SER A 71 7.85 22.17 2.26
C SER A 71 7.81 21.00 1.28
N ARG A 72 7.59 21.30 -0.01
CA ARG A 72 7.59 20.29 -1.10
C ARG A 72 8.85 19.44 -1.16
N GLY A 73 10.01 20.01 -0.85
CA GLY A 73 11.29 19.28 -0.85
C GLY A 73 11.31 18.10 0.12
N TYR A 74 10.58 18.18 1.22
CA TYR A 74 10.51 17.14 2.23
C TYR A 74 9.35 16.14 2.01
N LEU A 75 8.45 16.38 1.06
CA LEU A 75 7.36 15.45 0.73
C LEU A 75 7.85 14.20 0.00
N LYS A 76 9.06 14.25 -0.56
CA LYS A 76 9.66 13.08 -1.20
C LYS A 76 9.76 11.93 -0.21
N ASN A 77 9.18 10.78 -0.56
CA ASN A 77 9.11 9.58 0.27
C ASN A 77 8.19 9.68 1.51
N HIS A 78 7.50 10.81 1.73
CA HIS A 78 6.55 10.93 2.84
C HIS A 78 5.28 10.12 2.56
N TYR A 79 4.66 10.35 1.42
CA TYR A 79 3.49 9.57 1.01
C TYR A 79 3.86 8.22 0.37
N PRO A 80 3.01 7.19 0.53
CA PRO A 80 3.10 5.98 -0.29
C PRO A 80 2.97 6.33 -1.77
N ASP A 81 3.98 6.01 -2.54
CA ASP A 81 4.00 6.18 -3.98
C ASP A 81 4.11 4.84 -4.72
N LYS A 82 3.98 4.88 -6.04
CA LYS A 82 4.08 3.68 -6.89
C LYS A 82 5.42 2.96 -6.69
N ARG A 83 6.52 3.67 -6.48
CA ARG A 83 7.87 3.10 -6.27
C ARG A 83 7.95 2.35 -4.95
N LYS A 84 7.44 2.95 -3.87
CA LYS A 84 7.42 2.33 -2.54
C LYS A 84 6.57 1.05 -2.56
N ILE A 85 5.41 1.10 -3.24
CA ILE A 85 4.53 -0.07 -3.39
C ILE A 85 5.25 -1.19 -4.15
N ILE A 86 5.84 -0.92 -5.32
CA ILE A 86 6.55 -1.93 -6.13
C ILE A 86 7.76 -2.49 -5.38
N ASN A 87 8.48 -1.66 -4.64
CA ASN A 87 9.58 -2.10 -3.78
C ASN A 87 9.11 -3.17 -2.77
N GLU A 88 8.03 -2.90 -2.06
CA GLU A 88 7.50 -3.84 -1.07
C GLU A 88 6.91 -5.10 -1.74
N LEU A 89 6.21 -4.94 -2.86
CA LEU A 89 5.70 -6.07 -3.65
C LEU A 89 6.83 -6.99 -4.15
N SER A 90 7.97 -6.43 -4.55
CA SER A 90 9.11 -7.21 -5.03
C SER A 90 9.68 -8.15 -3.97
N LYS A 91 9.51 -7.84 -2.68
CA LYS A 91 9.93 -8.71 -1.56
C LYS A 91 9.03 -9.95 -1.43
N LEU A 92 7.77 -9.85 -1.83
CA LEU A 92 6.78 -10.93 -1.71
C LEU A 92 6.60 -11.74 -3.00
N PHE A 93 6.84 -11.13 -4.16
CA PHE A 93 6.53 -11.73 -5.45
C PHE A 93 7.76 -11.82 -6.36
N PRO A 94 8.28 -13.04 -6.63
CA PRO A 94 9.44 -13.23 -7.50
C PRO A 94 9.26 -12.67 -8.91
N ILE A 95 8.05 -12.72 -9.45
CA ILE A 95 7.73 -12.17 -10.79
C ILE A 95 7.96 -10.65 -10.85
N ILE A 96 7.59 -9.94 -9.79
CA ILE A 96 7.80 -8.49 -9.70
C ILE A 96 9.29 -8.20 -9.53
N LYS A 97 9.99 -9.00 -8.72
CA LYS A 97 11.44 -8.89 -8.54
C LYS A 97 12.18 -9.08 -9.88
N LYS A 98 11.75 -10.07 -10.69
CA LYS A 98 12.34 -10.33 -12.02
C LYS A 98 12.16 -9.14 -12.97
N ASN A 99 10.97 -8.53 -12.96
CA ASN A 99 10.62 -7.44 -13.87
C ASN A 99 10.84 -6.04 -13.24
N TYR A 100 11.51 -5.96 -12.09
CA TYR A 100 11.63 -4.73 -11.30
C TYR A 100 12.17 -3.55 -12.10
N LYS A 101 13.25 -3.76 -12.87
CA LYS A 101 13.88 -2.69 -13.65
C LYS A 101 12.94 -2.11 -14.72
N SER A 102 12.22 -2.95 -15.46
CA SER A 102 11.28 -2.50 -16.49
C SER A 102 10.10 -1.74 -15.88
N ILE A 103 9.54 -2.24 -14.78
CA ILE A 103 8.45 -1.57 -14.06
C ILE A 103 8.91 -0.19 -13.54
N MET A 104 10.11 -0.08 -13.00
CA MET A 104 10.64 1.19 -12.49
C MET A 104 10.86 2.21 -13.61
N VAL A 105 11.30 1.78 -14.79
CA VAL A 105 11.42 2.66 -15.97
C VAL A 105 10.06 3.20 -16.42
N GLU A 106 9.02 2.38 -16.39
CA GLU A 106 7.65 2.83 -16.71
C GLU A 106 7.13 3.85 -15.69
N ILE A 107 7.31 3.57 -14.40
CA ILE A 107 6.95 4.51 -13.32
C ILE A 107 7.68 5.85 -13.50
N ASP A 108 8.97 5.82 -13.88
CA ASP A 108 9.76 7.03 -14.09
C ASP A 108 9.27 7.86 -15.27
N LYS A 109 8.82 7.21 -16.33
CA LYS A 109 8.22 7.89 -17.49
C LYS A 109 6.89 8.57 -17.14
N GLU A 110 6.06 7.90 -16.32
CA GLU A 110 4.78 8.45 -15.87
C GLU A 110 4.98 9.60 -14.88
N SER A 111 5.87 9.44 -13.89
CA SER A 111 6.07 10.43 -12.82
C SER A 111 6.68 11.75 -13.30
N LYS A 112 7.29 11.78 -14.50
CA LYS A 112 7.77 13.04 -15.13
C LYS A 112 6.63 13.92 -15.66
N LYS A 113 5.41 13.41 -15.74
CA LYS A 113 4.27 14.12 -16.34
C LYS A 113 3.51 15.01 -15.37
N LEU A 114 3.56 14.69 -14.08
CA LEU A 114 2.79 15.43 -13.07
C LEU A 114 3.64 15.70 -11.81
N PRO A 115 3.61 16.93 -11.28
CA PRO A 115 4.19 17.22 -9.97
C PRO A 115 3.51 16.39 -8.87
N ILE A 116 4.25 16.08 -7.78
CA ILE A 116 3.78 15.24 -6.66
C ILE A 116 2.54 15.82 -5.96
N ASP A 117 2.37 17.12 -6.03
CA ASP A 117 1.32 17.89 -5.34
C ASP A 117 0.16 18.30 -6.25
N VAL A 118 0.14 17.80 -7.48
CA VAL A 118 -0.97 18.04 -8.42
C VAL A 118 -1.79 16.77 -8.54
N PRO A 119 -3.10 16.82 -8.25
CA PRO A 119 -3.98 15.68 -8.46
C PRO A 119 -3.93 15.19 -9.92
N ASP A 120 -4.06 13.88 -10.10
CA ASP A 120 -4.17 13.31 -11.43
C ASP A 120 -5.42 13.89 -12.14
N PRO A 121 -5.29 14.49 -13.35
CA PRO A 121 -6.43 15.08 -14.05
C PRO A 121 -7.54 14.09 -14.39
N SER A 122 -7.24 12.80 -14.42
CA SER A 122 -8.24 11.73 -14.61
C SER A 122 -9.05 11.43 -13.36
N PHE A 123 -8.59 11.92 -12.20
CA PHE A 123 -9.31 11.72 -10.94
C PHE A 123 -10.54 12.61 -10.89
N LYS A 124 -11.69 11.99 -11.09
CA LYS A 124 -13.01 12.61 -10.97
C LYS A 124 -13.67 12.24 -9.65
N GLY A 125 -12.95 12.38 -8.55
CA GLY A 125 -13.34 11.91 -7.23
C GLY A 125 -14.80 12.18 -6.82
N PRO A 126 -15.27 11.59 -5.73
CA PRO A 126 -16.64 11.75 -5.24
C PRO A 126 -16.78 13.07 -4.48
N PHE A 127 -16.64 14.19 -5.17
CA PHE A 127 -16.96 15.51 -4.64
C PHE A 127 -18.10 16.10 -5.42
#